data_e12cfc006ecc8fb05c7956f032bb00b1
#
_entry.id   e12cfc006ecc8fb05c7956f032bb00b1
#
_cell.length_a   1.000
_cell.length_b   1.000
_cell.length_c   1.000
_cell.angle_alpha   90.00
_cell.angle_beta   90.00
_cell.angle_gamma   90.00
#
_symmetry.space_group_name_H-M   'P 1'
#
loop_
_entity.id
_entity.type
_entity.pdbx_description
1 polymer ?
#
loop_
_entity_poly.entity_id
_entity_poly.type
_entity_poly.pdbx_seq_one_letter_code
_entity_poly.pdbx_strand_id
1 'polypeptide(L)'
;MVKKVYYTWQDVEKMCVNIVTQMYRDNWKPDYIVGITRGGNVPATIISNMTGIRCEALKVSLRDNGDDSGCEINAWMAEDAYGYDGDGEYAPEMGQFKHNPMGKNILIVDDINDTGATFNWIKKDWQSSCLSNSPVWDQIWGDNVRFAVLTENLSSGFDGVSYYCDEVNKAEEDCWLVYPWENVSTGRF
;
A
#
# COMPACT_ATOMS: atom_id res chain seq x y z
N MET A 1 30.10 1.11 5.94
CA MET A 1 29.13 1.08 7.05
C MET A 1 27.85 1.68 6.51
N VAL A 2 26.74 0.93 6.51
CA VAL A 2 25.45 1.42 5.98
C VAL A 2 24.99 2.60 6.83
N LYS A 3 24.63 3.70 6.20
CA LYS A 3 24.12 4.90 6.86
C LYS A 3 22.74 4.57 7.47
N LYS A 4 22.53 4.91 8.73
CA LYS A 4 21.22 4.76 9.36
C LYS A 4 20.51 6.10 9.43
N VAL A 5 19.25 6.12 9.01
CA VAL A 5 18.35 7.28 9.12
C VAL A 5 17.26 6.90 10.13
N TYR A 6 17.14 7.70 11.19
CA TYR A 6 16.19 7.44 12.27
C TYR A 6 15.01 8.40 12.18
N TYR A 7 13.80 7.84 12.21
CA TYR A 7 12.56 8.60 12.30
C TYR A 7 12.02 8.59 13.74
N THR A 8 11.44 9.69 14.15
CA THR A 8 10.72 9.81 15.43
C THR A 8 9.23 9.58 15.22
N TRP A 9 8.49 9.37 16.32
CA TRP A 9 7.03 9.31 16.26
C TRP A 9 6.41 10.61 15.70
N GLN A 10 7.01 11.77 16.01
CA GLN A 10 6.57 13.05 15.46
C GLN A 10 6.79 13.16 13.94
N ASP A 11 7.87 12.57 13.42
CA ASP A 11 8.11 12.53 11.98
C ASP A 11 7.05 11.67 11.30
N VAL A 12 6.78 10.48 11.84
CA VAL A 12 5.74 9.58 11.33
C VAL A 12 4.36 10.25 11.34
N GLU A 13 4.00 10.94 12.42
CA GLU A 13 2.72 11.66 12.49
C GLU A 13 2.62 12.74 11.40
N LYS A 14 3.68 13.55 11.19
CA LYS A 14 3.73 14.56 10.12
C LYS A 14 3.62 13.94 8.73
N MET A 15 4.29 12.81 8.52
CA MET A 15 4.21 12.06 7.26
C MET A 15 2.78 11.57 7.01
N CYS A 16 2.10 11.01 8.01
CA CYS A 16 0.70 10.60 7.89
C CYS A 16 -0.23 11.78 7.58
N VAL A 17 -0.05 12.93 8.24
CA VAL A 17 -0.79 14.18 7.92
C VAL A 17 -0.55 14.60 6.48
N ASN A 18 0.68 14.49 6.00
CA ASN A 18 1.04 14.84 4.62
C ASN A 18 0.34 13.92 3.62
N ILE A 19 0.35 12.59 3.83
CA ILE A 19 -0.36 11.62 2.99
C ILE A 19 -1.85 11.93 2.94
N VAL A 20 -2.49 12.16 4.08
CA VAL A 20 -3.91 12.55 4.14
C VAL A 20 -4.18 13.85 3.38
N THR A 21 -3.28 14.81 3.49
CA THR A 21 -3.40 16.09 2.78
C THR A 21 -3.28 15.91 1.27
N GLN A 22 -2.34 15.10 0.80
CA GLN A 22 -2.20 14.79 -0.64
C GLN A 22 -3.47 14.12 -1.16
N MET A 23 -3.96 13.11 -0.46
CA MET A 23 -5.16 12.35 -0.79
C MET A 23 -6.39 13.27 -0.95
N TYR A 24 -6.60 14.19 0.00
CA TYR A 24 -7.73 15.13 -0.07
C TYR A 24 -7.55 16.22 -1.13
N ARG A 25 -6.32 16.63 -1.43
CA ARG A 25 -6.05 17.56 -2.55
C ARG A 25 -6.40 16.93 -3.90
N ASP A 26 -6.21 15.62 -4.04
CA ASP A 26 -6.64 14.87 -5.22
C ASP A 26 -8.16 14.67 -5.28
N ASN A 27 -8.91 15.16 -4.30
CA ASN A 27 -10.33 14.88 -4.14
C ASN A 27 -10.64 13.38 -4.16
N TRP A 28 -9.74 12.59 -3.55
CA TRP A 28 -9.87 11.15 -3.46
C TRP A 28 -9.99 10.71 -2.01
N LYS A 29 -10.86 9.75 -1.76
CA LYS A 29 -11.09 9.21 -0.42
C LYS A 29 -11.27 7.70 -0.52
N PRO A 30 -10.55 6.89 0.28
CA PRO A 30 -10.76 5.45 0.32
C PRO A 30 -12.02 5.08 1.11
N ASP A 31 -12.65 3.99 0.71
CA ASP A 31 -13.70 3.32 1.47
C ASP A 31 -13.11 2.60 2.69
N TYR A 32 -11.88 2.10 2.54
CA TYR A 32 -11.08 1.59 3.64
C TYR A 32 -9.58 1.63 3.34
N ILE A 33 -8.79 1.48 4.40
CA ILE A 33 -7.34 1.48 4.38
C ILE A 33 -6.86 0.06 4.65
N VAL A 34 -5.79 -0.36 3.96
CA VAL A 34 -5.12 -1.65 4.18
C VAL A 34 -3.69 -1.39 4.61
N GLY A 35 -3.36 -1.76 5.85
CA GLY A 35 -2.00 -1.71 6.36
C GLY A 35 -1.27 -3.02 6.10
N ILE A 36 -0.08 -2.94 5.50
CA ILE A 36 0.76 -4.12 5.31
C ILE A 36 1.47 -4.48 6.62
N THR A 37 1.26 -5.71 7.08
CA THR A 37 1.95 -6.16 8.30
C THR A 37 3.43 -6.45 7.99
N ARG A 38 4.33 -5.94 8.83
CA ARG A 38 4.13 -5.28 10.12
C ARG A 38 4.21 -3.76 10.04
N GLY A 39 5.17 -3.22 9.29
CA GLY A 39 5.53 -1.80 9.31
C GLY A 39 4.40 -0.89 8.84
N GLY A 40 3.73 -1.25 7.77
CA GLY A 40 2.64 -0.49 7.17
C GLY A 40 1.38 -0.37 8.04
N ASN A 41 1.17 -1.30 8.98
CA ASN A 41 0.04 -1.21 9.91
C ASN A 41 0.10 0.01 10.83
N VAL A 42 1.29 0.49 11.14
CA VAL A 42 1.44 1.65 12.03
C VAL A 42 0.92 2.92 11.35
N PRO A 43 1.45 3.34 10.19
CA PRO A 43 0.93 4.51 9.50
C PRO A 43 -0.53 4.32 9.06
N ALA A 44 -0.95 3.13 8.63
CA ALA A 44 -2.35 2.85 8.28
C ALA A 44 -3.31 3.11 9.46
N THR A 45 -2.95 2.66 10.66
CA THR A 45 -3.73 2.90 11.89
C THR A 45 -3.78 4.39 12.24
N ILE A 46 -2.66 5.11 12.10
CA ILE A 46 -2.61 6.55 12.37
C ILE A 46 -3.54 7.29 11.38
N ILE A 47 -3.43 6.99 10.08
CA ILE A 47 -4.28 7.59 9.05
C ILE A 47 -5.76 7.25 9.29
N SER A 48 -6.07 6.02 9.67
CA SER A 48 -7.43 5.60 10.05
C SER A 48 -7.99 6.43 11.21
N ASN A 49 -7.21 6.62 12.27
CA ASN A 49 -7.60 7.43 13.41
C ASN A 49 -7.80 8.91 13.06
N MET A 50 -6.97 9.46 12.17
CA MET A 50 -7.07 10.86 11.71
C MET A 50 -8.32 11.10 10.85
N THR A 51 -8.71 10.11 10.07
CA THR A 51 -9.76 10.27 9.03
C THR A 51 -11.11 9.67 9.43
N GLY A 52 -11.12 8.77 10.42
CA GLY A 52 -12.29 7.96 10.75
C GLY A 52 -12.61 6.86 9.73
N ILE A 53 -11.71 6.62 8.77
CA ILE A 53 -11.85 5.56 7.76
C ILE A 53 -11.39 4.23 8.37
N ARG A 54 -12.18 3.15 8.20
CA ARG A 54 -11.82 1.84 8.73
C ARG A 54 -10.49 1.33 8.17
N CYS A 55 -9.76 0.55 8.97
CA CYS A 55 -8.48 -0.03 8.59
C CYS A 55 -8.53 -1.55 8.70
N GLU A 56 -8.01 -2.21 7.69
CA GLU A 56 -7.79 -3.65 7.62
C GLU A 56 -6.29 -3.94 7.59
N ALA A 57 -5.89 -5.16 7.92
CA ALA A 57 -4.50 -5.60 7.85
C ALA A 57 -4.32 -6.67 6.77
N LEU A 58 -3.22 -6.60 6.03
CA LEU A 58 -2.84 -7.62 5.05
C LEU A 58 -1.43 -8.11 5.34
N LYS A 59 -1.27 -9.42 5.48
CA LYS A 59 0.04 -10.02 5.71
C LYS A 59 0.74 -10.29 4.37
N VAL A 60 1.85 -9.58 4.13
CA VAL A 60 2.75 -9.86 3.02
C VAL A 60 4.17 -9.97 3.56
N SER A 61 4.77 -11.14 3.50
CA SER A 61 6.13 -11.40 3.97
C SER A 61 6.90 -12.20 2.92
N LEU A 62 7.75 -11.51 2.19
CA LEU A 62 8.57 -12.08 1.10
C LEU A 62 10.05 -12.28 1.52
N ARG A 63 10.38 -12.04 2.81
CA ARG A 63 11.77 -12.02 3.28
C ARG A 63 12.37 -13.40 3.54
N ASP A 64 11.54 -14.39 3.81
CA ASP A 64 11.98 -15.72 4.18
C ASP A 64 11.88 -16.68 2.99
N ASN A 65 13.01 -16.98 2.35
CA ASN A 65 13.22 -18.00 1.32
C ASN A 65 12.71 -17.73 -0.11
N GLY A 66 12.21 -16.55 -0.44
CA GLY A 66 11.78 -16.23 -1.81
C GLY A 66 10.50 -16.93 -2.25
N ASP A 67 9.80 -17.56 -1.33
CA ASP A 67 8.46 -18.09 -1.53
C ASP A 67 7.41 -17.15 -0.87
N ASP A 68 6.18 -17.25 -1.32
CA ASP A 68 5.04 -16.47 -0.84
C ASP A 68 4.27 -17.16 0.30
N SER A 69 4.85 -18.20 0.92
CA SER A 69 4.22 -18.92 2.04
C SER A 69 3.95 -18.03 3.27
N GLY A 70 4.65 -16.90 3.36
CA GLY A 70 4.44 -15.87 4.37
C GLY A 70 3.34 -14.86 4.02
N CYS A 71 2.72 -14.96 2.84
CA CYS A 71 1.72 -14.01 2.36
C CYS A 71 0.30 -14.55 2.55
N GLU A 72 -0.63 -13.63 2.77
CA GLU A 72 -2.06 -13.93 2.88
C GLU A 72 -2.75 -13.62 1.57
N ILE A 73 -3.31 -14.65 0.91
CA ILE A 73 -4.15 -14.49 -0.26
C ILE A 73 -5.45 -13.81 0.16
N ASN A 74 -5.86 -12.78 -0.57
CA ASN A 74 -7.01 -11.98 -0.17
C ASN A 74 -7.98 -11.71 -1.32
N ALA A 75 -8.82 -12.71 -1.61
CA ALA A 75 -9.79 -12.64 -2.69
C ALA A 75 -10.86 -11.55 -2.48
N TRP A 76 -11.34 -11.35 -1.26
CA TRP A 76 -12.41 -10.38 -1.00
C TRP A 76 -11.97 -8.93 -1.21
N MET A 77 -10.72 -8.59 -0.92
CA MET A 77 -10.18 -7.26 -1.25
C MET A 77 -10.04 -7.08 -2.76
N ALA A 78 -9.66 -8.14 -3.47
CA ALA A 78 -9.60 -8.14 -4.93
C ALA A 78 -11.00 -7.94 -5.55
N GLU A 79 -12.00 -8.63 -5.03
CA GLU A 79 -13.40 -8.49 -5.43
C GLU A 79 -13.94 -7.08 -5.15
N ASP A 80 -13.64 -6.53 -3.98
CA ASP A 80 -13.96 -5.14 -3.62
C ASP A 80 -13.31 -4.13 -4.58
N ALA A 81 -12.03 -4.30 -4.88
CA ALA A 81 -11.30 -3.42 -5.80
C ALA A 81 -11.86 -3.50 -7.23
N TYR A 82 -12.22 -4.69 -7.66
CA TYR A 82 -12.79 -4.92 -8.99
C TYR A 82 -14.23 -4.45 -9.10
N GLY A 83 -15.00 -4.45 -8.00
CA GLY A 83 -16.45 -4.24 -8.01
C GLY A 83 -17.21 -5.48 -8.46
N TYR A 84 -16.69 -6.66 -8.10
CA TYR A 84 -17.33 -7.93 -8.39
C TYR A 84 -18.38 -8.25 -7.31
N ASP A 85 -19.63 -8.46 -7.71
CA ASP A 85 -20.76 -8.73 -6.80
C ASP A 85 -21.15 -10.21 -6.68
N GLY A 86 -20.39 -11.11 -7.32
CA GLY A 86 -20.63 -12.55 -7.30
C GLY A 86 -21.65 -13.04 -8.33
N ASP A 87 -22.46 -12.18 -8.91
CA ASP A 87 -23.50 -12.55 -9.88
C ASP A 87 -23.02 -12.48 -11.34
N GLY A 88 -21.77 -12.07 -11.56
CA GLY A 88 -21.13 -12.04 -12.89
C GLY A 88 -21.59 -10.89 -13.77
N GLU A 89 -22.31 -9.92 -13.24
CA GLU A 89 -22.55 -8.66 -13.94
C GLU A 89 -21.30 -7.78 -13.87
N TYR A 90 -20.84 -7.39 -15.03
CA TYR A 90 -19.55 -6.75 -15.25
C TYR A 90 -19.54 -5.28 -14.86
N ALA A 91 -18.35 -4.82 -14.48
CA ALA A 91 -18.03 -3.41 -14.56
C ALA A 91 -18.44 -2.85 -15.94
N PRO A 92 -19.01 -1.63 -16.00
CA PRO A 92 -19.50 -1.03 -17.25
C PRO A 92 -18.41 -1.00 -18.33
N GLU A 93 -18.83 -1.11 -19.58
CA GLU A 93 -17.95 -1.12 -20.73
C GLU A 93 -16.88 -0.02 -20.64
N MET A 94 -15.64 -0.43 -20.84
CA MET A 94 -14.47 0.44 -20.80
C MET A 94 -14.61 1.58 -21.80
N GLY A 95 -14.54 2.81 -21.34
CA GLY A 95 -14.49 3.99 -22.23
C GLY A 95 -15.15 5.25 -21.69
N GLN A 96 -16.02 5.17 -20.69
CA GLN A 96 -16.74 6.33 -20.17
C GLN A 96 -16.19 6.87 -18.84
N PHE A 97 -15.44 6.07 -18.08
CA PHE A 97 -14.97 6.44 -16.75
C PHE A 97 -13.45 6.34 -16.64
N LYS A 98 -12.84 7.30 -15.95
CA LYS A 98 -11.40 7.28 -15.64
C LYS A 98 -11.03 6.28 -14.52
N HIS A 99 -12.02 5.72 -13.85
CA HIS A 99 -11.87 4.74 -12.77
C HIS A 99 -13.04 3.76 -12.84
N ASN A 100 -12.91 2.60 -12.23
CA ASN A 100 -14.00 1.64 -12.11
C ASN A 100 -15.04 2.13 -11.10
N PRO A 101 -16.25 2.59 -11.53
CA PRO A 101 -17.24 3.15 -10.61
C PRO A 101 -17.91 2.11 -9.72
N MET A 102 -17.73 0.82 -10.02
CA MET A 102 -18.28 -0.29 -9.23
C MET A 102 -17.30 -0.77 -8.16
N GLY A 103 -16.00 -0.49 -8.35
CA GLY A 103 -14.97 -0.86 -7.38
C GLY A 103 -14.92 0.08 -6.19
N LYS A 104 -14.54 -0.46 -5.03
CA LYS A 104 -14.24 0.35 -3.86
C LYS A 104 -12.91 1.06 -4.02
N ASN A 105 -12.81 2.24 -3.42
CA ASN A 105 -11.54 2.93 -3.26
C ASN A 105 -10.78 2.34 -2.08
N ILE A 106 -9.56 1.89 -2.31
CA ILE A 106 -8.74 1.23 -1.31
C ILE A 106 -7.37 1.91 -1.24
N LEU A 107 -6.96 2.34 -0.05
CA LEU A 107 -5.62 2.84 0.19
C LEU A 107 -4.77 1.74 0.81
N ILE A 108 -3.76 1.27 0.10
CA ILE A 108 -2.78 0.31 0.61
C ILE A 108 -1.58 1.08 1.15
N VAL A 109 -1.22 0.82 2.40
CA VAL A 109 -0.19 1.58 3.13
C VAL A 109 0.92 0.65 3.59
N ASP A 110 2.17 1.04 3.28
CA ASP A 110 3.37 0.45 3.87
C ASP A 110 4.28 1.55 4.44
N ASP A 111 5.32 1.18 5.17
CA ASP A 111 6.31 2.14 5.68
C ASP A 111 7.27 2.60 4.57
N ILE A 112 7.70 1.68 3.72
CA ILE A 112 8.62 1.96 2.61
C ILE A 112 8.28 1.13 1.36
N ASN A 113 8.37 1.75 0.19
CA ASN A 113 8.49 1.03 -1.08
C ASN A 113 9.97 0.79 -1.38
N ASP A 114 10.56 -0.26 -0.83
CA ASP A 114 12.01 -0.50 -0.93
C ASP A 114 12.40 -1.13 -2.28
N THR A 115 12.05 -2.39 -2.49
CA THR A 115 12.34 -3.12 -3.73
C THR A 115 11.16 -3.18 -4.70
N GLY A 116 9.96 -2.83 -4.23
CA GLY A 116 8.71 -2.97 -4.96
C GLY A 116 8.09 -4.37 -4.89
N ALA A 117 8.77 -5.34 -4.30
CA ALA A 117 8.32 -6.73 -4.29
C ALA A 117 6.94 -6.90 -3.63
N THR A 118 6.69 -6.23 -2.51
CA THR A 118 5.42 -6.30 -1.77
C THR A 118 4.24 -5.84 -2.62
N PHE A 119 4.33 -4.68 -3.22
CA PHE A 119 3.24 -4.13 -4.03
C PHE A 119 3.03 -4.88 -5.34
N ASN A 120 4.11 -5.33 -5.98
CA ASN A 120 4.02 -6.18 -7.16
C ASN A 120 3.35 -7.52 -6.83
N TRP A 121 3.64 -8.10 -5.66
CA TRP A 121 2.97 -9.32 -5.19
C TRP A 121 1.47 -9.09 -4.98
N ILE A 122 1.07 -8.01 -4.32
CA ILE A 122 -0.34 -7.66 -4.09
C ILE A 122 -1.09 -7.52 -5.42
N LYS A 123 -0.51 -6.80 -6.38
CA LYS A 123 -1.12 -6.66 -7.72
C LYS A 123 -1.34 -8.03 -8.38
N LYS A 124 -0.33 -8.88 -8.34
CA LYS A 124 -0.41 -10.23 -8.91
C LYS A 124 -1.45 -11.09 -8.19
N ASP A 125 -1.47 -11.07 -6.85
CA ASP A 125 -2.41 -11.85 -6.04
C ASP A 125 -3.85 -11.41 -6.33
N TRP A 126 -4.15 -10.12 -6.26
CA TRP A 126 -5.51 -9.62 -6.50
C TRP A 126 -5.98 -9.88 -7.92
N GLN A 127 -5.15 -9.63 -8.92
CA GLN A 127 -5.49 -9.95 -10.31
C GLN A 127 -5.74 -11.45 -10.52
N SER A 128 -4.95 -12.32 -9.89
CA SER A 128 -5.15 -13.76 -10.00
C SER A 128 -6.38 -14.27 -9.24
N SER A 129 -6.78 -13.57 -8.20
CA SER A 129 -7.91 -13.94 -7.34
C SER A 129 -9.26 -13.51 -7.90
N CYS A 130 -9.30 -12.50 -8.76
CA CYS A 130 -10.54 -11.97 -9.32
C CYS A 130 -10.35 -11.57 -10.80
N LEU A 131 -10.92 -12.36 -11.73
CA LEU A 131 -10.96 -12.08 -13.18
C LEU A 131 -9.57 -11.67 -13.74
N SER A 132 -8.60 -12.54 -13.63
CA SER A 132 -7.17 -12.31 -13.89
C SER A 132 -6.83 -11.72 -15.27
N ASN A 133 -7.64 -12.00 -16.30
CA ASN A 133 -7.39 -11.53 -17.66
C ASN A 133 -8.21 -10.27 -18.02
N SER A 134 -8.88 -9.66 -17.04
CA SER A 134 -9.69 -8.48 -17.31
C SER A 134 -8.81 -7.23 -17.48
N PRO A 135 -8.98 -6.48 -18.58
CA PRO A 135 -8.26 -5.23 -18.79
C PRO A 135 -8.70 -4.12 -17.82
N VAL A 136 -9.78 -4.31 -17.08
CA VAL A 136 -10.27 -3.36 -16.06
C VAL A 136 -9.22 -3.17 -14.95
N TRP A 137 -8.39 -4.18 -14.70
CA TRP A 137 -7.31 -4.07 -13.71
C TRP A 137 -6.32 -2.93 -14.00
N ASP A 138 -6.07 -2.62 -15.26
CA ASP A 138 -5.17 -1.52 -15.64
C ASP A 138 -5.72 -0.15 -15.19
N GLN A 139 -7.05 -0.03 -15.07
CA GLN A 139 -7.71 1.20 -14.57
C GLN A 139 -7.80 1.22 -13.04
N ILE A 140 -7.97 0.06 -12.41
CA ILE A 140 -8.11 -0.04 -10.96
C ILE A 140 -6.85 0.46 -10.26
N TRP A 141 -5.67 0.09 -10.78
CA TRP A 141 -4.39 0.49 -10.20
C TRP A 141 -4.10 1.98 -10.46
N GLY A 142 -3.98 2.75 -9.40
CA GLY A 142 -3.79 4.19 -9.45
C GLY A 142 -5.09 5.01 -9.40
N ASP A 143 -6.22 4.42 -9.76
CA ASP A 143 -7.53 5.07 -9.67
C ASP A 143 -8.28 4.63 -8.39
N ASN A 144 -8.84 3.43 -8.38
CA ASN A 144 -9.57 2.90 -7.22
C ASN A 144 -8.63 2.38 -6.12
N VAL A 145 -7.54 1.71 -6.50
CA VAL A 145 -6.53 1.22 -5.55
C VAL A 145 -5.29 2.08 -5.64
N ARG A 146 -4.98 2.78 -4.56
CA ARG A 146 -3.81 3.63 -4.46
C ARG A 146 -2.86 3.14 -3.38
N PHE A 147 -1.58 3.35 -3.62
CA PHE A 147 -0.51 2.95 -2.71
C PHE A 147 0.09 4.18 -2.04
N ALA A 148 0.31 4.07 -0.73
CA ALA A 148 0.96 5.12 0.05
C ALA A 148 2.10 4.53 0.88
N VAL A 149 3.20 5.27 0.99
CA VAL A 149 4.33 4.93 1.84
C VAL A 149 4.84 6.16 2.58
N LEU A 150 5.49 5.96 3.71
CA LEU A 150 6.18 7.07 4.37
C LEU A 150 7.39 7.49 3.54
N THR A 151 8.16 6.50 3.04
CA THR A 151 9.36 6.75 2.23
C THR A 151 9.32 5.96 0.93
N GLU A 152 9.59 6.65 -0.17
CA GLU A 152 9.75 6.07 -1.51
C GLU A 152 11.24 5.85 -1.80
N ASN A 153 11.62 4.62 -2.22
CA ASN A 153 12.93 4.38 -2.79
C ASN A 153 12.87 4.53 -4.32
N LEU A 154 13.49 5.57 -4.85
CA LEU A 154 13.48 5.90 -6.29
C LEU A 154 14.08 4.79 -7.17
N SER A 155 14.83 3.87 -6.59
CA SER A 155 15.34 2.67 -7.28
C SER A 155 14.46 1.44 -7.13
N SER A 156 13.24 1.58 -6.56
CA SER A 156 12.27 0.50 -6.45
C SER A 156 11.83 -0.04 -7.82
N GLY A 157 11.55 -1.33 -7.88
CA GLY A 157 10.93 -1.97 -9.06
C GLY A 157 9.41 -1.80 -9.15
N PHE A 158 8.83 -0.91 -8.34
CA PHE A 158 7.42 -0.54 -8.38
C PHE A 158 7.29 0.98 -8.42
N ASP A 159 6.68 1.50 -9.47
CA ASP A 159 6.52 2.94 -9.77
C ASP A 159 5.08 3.46 -9.55
N GLY A 160 4.21 2.63 -8.98
CA GLY A 160 2.78 2.93 -8.80
C GLY A 160 2.40 3.57 -7.46
N VAL A 161 3.35 4.10 -6.67
CA VAL A 161 3.04 4.79 -5.42
C VAL A 161 2.37 6.12 -5.70
N SER A 162 1.19 6.33 -5.12
CA SER A 162 0.39 7.54 -5.32
C SER A 162 0.74 8.64 -4.32
N TYR A 163 1.06 8.26 -3.08
CA TYR A 163 1.32 9.19 -1.99
C TYR A 163 2.55 8.78 -1.18
N TYR A 164 3.48 9.70 -1.01
CA TYR A 164 4.66 9.50 -0.17
C TYR A 164 5.16 10.84 0.39
N CYS A 165 6.08 10.80 1.34
CA CYS A 165 6.59 11.99 2.01
C CYS A 165 8.07 12.20 1.77
N ASP A 166 8.88 11.20 2.06
CA ASP A 166 10.33 11.24 1.90
C ASP A 166 10.76 10.37 0.71
N GLU A 167 11.89 10.74 0.13
CA GLU A 167 12.53 9.99 -0.95
C GLU A 167 13.93 9.56 -0.53
N VAL A 168 14.31 8.35 -0.93
CA VAL A 168 15.68 7.86 -0.89
C VAL A 168 16.05 7.23 -2.23
N ASN A 169 17.31 7.23 -2.58
CA ASN A 169 17.80 6.46 -3.73
C ASN A 169 18.88 5.49 -3.25
N LYS A 170 18.47 4.28 -2.90
CA LYS A 170 19.37 3.26 -2.37
C LYS A 170 20.37 2.73 -3.40
N ALA A 171 20.14 2.97 -4.69
CA ALA A 171 21.12 2.68 -5.72
C ALA A 171 22.30 3.66 -5.71
N GLU A 172 22.10 4.89 -5.23
CA GLU A 172 23.15 5.91 -5.13
C GLU A 172 23.79 5.94 -3.73
N GLU A 173 22.97 5.90 -2.67
CA GLU A 173 23.43 5.90 -1.29
C GLU A 173 22.69 4.81 -0.49
N ASP A 174 23.39 3.70 -0.18
CA ASP A 174 22.82 2.63 0.64
C ASP A 174 22.54 3.13 2.06
N CYS A 175 21.28 3.11 2.45
CA CYS A 175 20.82 3.53 3.76
C CYS A 175 19.81 2.56 4.39
N TRP A 176 19.86 2.46 5.71
CA TRP A 176 18.89 1.72 6.50
C TRP A 176 17.97 2.69 7.22
N LEU A 177 16.68 2.68 6.88
CA LEU A 177 15.67 3.49 7.55
C LEU A 177 15.23 2.77 8.84
N VAL A 178 15.23 3.48 9.94
CA VAL A 178 14.84 2.95 11.26
C VAL A 178 13.64 3.73 11.75
N TYR A 179 12.48 3.13 11.63
CA TYR A 179 11.25 3.70 12.15
C TYR A 179 11.11 3.48 13.66
N PRO A 180 10.33 4.30 14.38
CA PRO A 180 10.27 4.24 15.84
C PRO A 180 9.75 2.91 16.40
N TRP A 181 8.93 2.18 15.66
CA TRP A 181 8.48 0.83 16.05
C TRP A 181 9.52 -0.28 15.88
N GLU A 182 10.60 -0.01 15.14
CA GLU A 182 11.73 -0.94 15.00
C GLU A 182 12.80 -0.70 16.06
N ASN A 183 12.85 0.51 16.63
CA ASN A 183 13.81 0.90 17.63
C ASN A 183 13.31 0.57 19.05
N VAL A 184 12.88 -0.67 19.24
CA VAL A 184 12.47 -1.19 20.54
C VAL A 184 13.64 -1.89 21.22
N SER A 185 13.79 -1.69 22.53
CA SER A 185 14.83 -2.41 23.26
C SER A 185 14.50 -3.91 23.24
N THR A 186 15.37 -4.69 22.63
CA THR A 186 15.28 -6.15 22.66
C THR A 186 15.71 -6.66 24.05
N GLY A 187 14.91 -6.35 25.06
CA GLY A 187 15.03 -7.00 26.36
C GLY A 187 14.83 -8.51 26.14
N ARG A 188 15.75 -9.32 26.61
CA ARG A 188 15.53 -10.76 26.66
C ARG A 188 14.43 -11.00 27.70
N PHE A 189 13.28 -11.41 27.23
CA PHE A 189 12.20 -11.91 28.08
C PHE A 189 12.50 -13.34 28.46
#